data_5917c1f1f89786cad55cfbb16a1efd91
#
_entry.id   5917c1f1f89786cad55cfbb16a1efd91
#
_cell.length_a   1.000
_cell.length_b   1.000
_cell.length_c   1.000
_cell.angle_alpha   90.00
_cell.angle_beta   90.00
_cell.angle_gamma   90.00
#
_symmetry.space_group_name_H-M   'P 1'
#
loop_
_entity.id
_entity.type
_entity.pdbx_description
1 polymer ?
#
loop_
_entity_poly.entity_id
_entity_poly.type
_entity_poly.pdbx_seq_one_letter_code
_entity_poly.pdbx_strand_id
1 'polypeptide(L)'
;MKSIVLIHGTWCNGTFWGDFASQLEKTGLQIHTPSLRYHDLPYEEGIKKVGDVSLTDYVDDLVSLVESLEEPPLLLGHSLGCLLAQMVAERTP
;
A
#
# COMPACT_ATOMS: atom_id res chain seq x y z
N MET A 1 -0.01 14.01 -13.40
CA MET A 1 0.65 12.73 -13.71
C MET A 1 -0.14 11.59 -13.10
N LYS A 2 -0.39 10.56 -13.88
CA LYS A 2 -1.12 9.40 -13.38
C LYS A 2 -0.28 8.65 -12.35
N SER A 3 -0.91 8.24 -11.25
CA SER A 3 -0.24 7.55 -10.15
C SER A 3 -0.78 6.14 -9.97
N ILE A 4 0.04 5.29 -9.38
CA ILE A 4 -0.38 3.95 -8.96
C ILE A 4 0.13 3.71 -7.54
N VAL A 5 -0.72 3.12 -6.68
CA VAL A 5 -0.36 2.74 -5.32
C VAL A 5 -0.29 1.21 -5.29
N LEU A 6 0.88 0.69 -4.92
CA LEU A 6 1.13 -0.75 -4.84
C LEU A 6 1.04 -1.18 -3.37
N ILE A 7 0.09 -2.07 -3.07
CA ILE A 7 -0.20 -2.49 -1.70
C ILE A 7 0.27 -3.92 -1.48
N HIS A 8 1.29 -4.09 -0.63
CA HIS A 8 1.91 -5.40 -0.38
C HIS A 8 1.04 -6.28 0.53
N GLY A 9 1.42 -7.55 0.66
CA GLY A 9 0.74 -8.49 1.53
C GLY A 9 1.33 -8.53 2.95
N THR A 10 0.74 -9.38 3.79
CA THR A 10 1.18 -9.58 5.17
C THR A 10 2.66 -10.00 5.21
N TRP A 11 3.41 -9.43 6.16
CA TRP A 11 4.84 -9.69 6.37
C TRP A 11 5.76 -9.22 5.25
N CYS A 12 5.22 -8.50 4.26
CA CYS A 12 6.02 -7.78 3.28
C CYS A 12 6.15 -6.31 3.73
N ASN A 13 6.74 -5.47 2.89
CA ASN A 13 6.76 -4.02 3.07
C ASN A 13 6.89 -3.36 1.70
N GLY A 14 7.03 -2.04 1.67
CA GLY A 14 7.07 -1.31 0.42
C GLY A 14 8.19 -1.73 -0.53
N THR A 15 9.28 -2.34 0.00
CA THR A 15 10.39 -2.80 -0.84
C THR A 15 10.09 -4.11 -1.55
N PHE A 16 8.99 -4.80 -1.19
CA PHE A 16 8.56 -6.03 -1.85
C PHE A 16 8.47 -5.87 -3.36
N TRP A 17 8.07 -4.69 -3.82
CA TRP A 17 7.81 -4.46 -5.24
C TRP A 17 9.07 -4.34 -6.11
N GLY A 18 10.21 -3.95 -5.52
CA GLY A 18 11.52 -3.98 -6.17
C GLY A 18 11.54 -3.68 -7.66
N ASP A 19 11.97 -4.67 -8.46
CA ASP A 19 12.07 -4.52 -9.91
C ASP A 19 10.73 -4.26 -10.60
N PHE A 20 9.64 -4.77 -10.04
CA PHE A 20 8.32 -4.53 -10.60
C PHE A 20 7.99 -3.03 -10.58
N ALA A 21 8.24 -2.37 -9.45
CA ALA A 21 8.04 -0.94 -9.34
C ALA A 21 8.93 -0.18 -10.34
N SER A 22 10.19 -0.59 -10.46
CA SER A 22 11.13 0.03 -11.41
C SER A 22 10.64 -0.11 -12.84
N GLN A 23 10.08 -1.25 -13.21
CA GLN A 23 9.54 -1.44 -14.55
C GLN A 23 8.32 -0.55 -14.80
N LEU A 24 7.45 -0.40 -13.80
CA LEU A 24 6.28 0.46 -13.91
C LEU A 24 6.66 1.94 -14.07
N GLU A 25 7.73 2.39 -13.41
CA GLU A 25 8.19 3.76 -13.55
C GLU A 25 8.51 4.11 -14.99
N LYS A 26 9.00 3.15 -15.76
CA LYS A 26 9.34 3.35 -17.17
C LYS A 26 8.12 3.65 -18.03
N THR A 27 6.92 3.38 -17.55
CA THR A 27 5.69 3.67 -18.28
C THR A 27 5.20 5.09 -18.09
N GLY A 28 5.89 5.89 -17.26
CA GLY A 28 5.50 7.26 -16.98
C GLY A 28 4.57 7.40 -15.77
N LEU A 29 4.24 6.30 -15.10
CA LEU A 29 3.43 6.34 -13.89
C LEU A 29 4.26 6.81 -12.70
N GLN A 30 3.61 7.56 -11.80
CA GLN A 30 4.20 7.91 -10.51
C GLN A 30 3.89 6.76 -9.55
N ILE A 31 4.92 6.12 -9.03
CA ILE A 31 4.77 4.90 -8.24
C ILE A 31 4.83 5.21 -6.74
N HIS A 32 3.86 4.71 -5.99
CA HIS A 32 3.84 4.81 -4.54
C HIS A 32 3.84 3.39 -3.96
N THR A 33 4.78 3.10 -3.08
CA THR A 33 4.93 1.78 -2.46
C THR A 33 4.92 1.90 -0.94
N PRO A 34 3.75 2.28 -0.36
CA PRO A 34 3.68 2.43 1.09
C PRO A 34 3.89 1.08 1.79
N SER A 35 4.44 1.14 2.99
CA SER A 35 4.47 -0.02 3.88
C SER A 35 3.22 0.04 4.77
N LEU A 36 2.54 -1.08 4.93
CA LEU A 36 1.42 -1.16 5.86
C LEU A 36 1.93 -0.90 7.27
N ARG A 37 1.04 -0.40 8.14
CA ARG A 37 1.40 -0.01 9.50
C ARG A 37 2.19 -1.12 10.18
N TYR A 38 3.36 -0.77 10.72
CA TYR A 38 4.31 -1.65 11.42
C TYR A 38 5.01 -2.71 10.57
N HIS A 39 4.72 -2.80 9.27
CA HIS A 39 5.40 -3.76 8.39
C HIS A 39 6.81 -3.30 7.99
N ASP A 40 7.13 -2.02 8.17
CA ASP A 40 8.47 -1.48 7.90
C ASP A 40 9.41 -1.57 9.10
N LEU A 41 8.93 -2.09 10.23
CA LEU A 41 9.74 -2.30 11.44
C LEU A 41 10.50 -3.63 11.35
N PRO A 42 11.60 -3.77 12.13
CA PRO A 42 12.23 -5.09 12.27
C PRO A 42 11.20 -6.13 12.68
N TYR A 43 11.36 -7.35 12.20
CA TYR A 43 10.36 -8.41 12.37
C TYR A 43 9.88 -8.57 13.83
N GLU A 44 10.84 -8.63 14.76
CA GLU A 44 10.50 -8.84 16.18
C GLU A 44 9.66 -7.70 16.77
N GLU A 45 9.94 -6.46 16.36
CA GLU A 45 9.15 -5.31 16.81
C GLU A 45 7.79 -5.27 16.15
N GLY A 46 7.76 -5.54 14.84
CA GLY A 46 6.52 -5.51 14.08
C GLY A 46 5.53 -6.55 14.54
N ILE A 47 6.00 -7.77 14.82
CA ILE A 47 5.11 -8.87 15.21
C ILE A 47 4.39 -8.57 16.54
N LYS A 48 5.00 -7.78 17.41
CA LYS A 48 4.37 -7.40 18.68
C LYS A 48 3.28 -6.35 18.49
N LYS A 49 3.38 -5.54 17.45
CA LYS A 49 2.45 -4.42 17.22
C LYS A 49 1.36 -4.74 16.23
N VAL A 50 1.65 -5.57 15.22
CA VAL A 50 0.70 -5.91 14.16
C VAL A 50 -0.57 -6.56 14.70
N GLY A 51 -0.46 -7.33 15.78
CA GLY A 51 -1.62 -7.99 16.38
C GLY A 51 -2.72 -7.04 16.84
N ASP A 52 -2.39 -5.78 17.09
CA ASP A 52 -3.34 -4.76 17.54
C ASP A 52 -3.90 -3.91 16.39
N VAL A 53 -3.51 -4.22 15.15
CA VAL A 53 -3.93 -3.44 13.98
C VAL A 53 -5.09 -4.14 13.29
N SER A 54 -6.18 -3.42 13.07
CA SER A 54 -7.33 -3.93 12.33
C SER A 54 -7.19 -3.68 10.84
N LEU A 55 -8.01 -4.36 10.03
CA LEU A 55 -8.07 -4.08 8.59
C LEU A 55 -8.45 -2.62 8.35
N THR A 56 -9.36 -2.08 9.18
CA THR A 56 -9.77 -0.68 9.06
C THR A 56 -8.58 0.26 9.28
N ASP A 57 -7.68 -0.07 10.21
CA ASP A 57 -6.48 0.76 10.43
C ASP A 57 -5.61 0.83 9.18
N TYR A 58 -5.38 -0.31 8.52
CA TYR A 58 -4.61 -0.32 7.28
C TYR A 58 -5.31 0.49 6.19
N VAL A 59 -6.63 0.33 6.07
CA VAL A 59 -7.40 1.06 5.08
C VAL A 59 -7.35 2.56 5.35
N ASP A 60 -7.48 2.98 6.61
CA ASP A 60 -7.41 4.39 6.98
C ASP A 60 -6.08 5.02 6.55
N ASP A 61 -4.96 4.32 6.80
CA ASP A 61 -3.64 4.80 6.40
C ASP A 61 -3.56 4.97 4.88
N LEU A 62 -4.07 3.99 4.13
CA LEU A 62 -4.01 4.02 2.67
C LEU A 62 -4.95 5.07 2.08
N VAL A 63 -6.14 5.24 2.65
CA VAL A 63 -7.07 6.27 2.22
C VAL A 63 -6.44 7.66 2.41
N SER A 64 -5.75 7.88 3.53
CA SER A 64 -5.05 9.14 3.76
C SER A 64 -4.01 9.42 2.68
N LEU A 65 -3.26 8.38 2.28
CA LEU A 65 -2.30 8.52 1.20
C LEU A 65 -2.99 8.87 -0.12
N VAL A 66 -4.03 8.14 -0.48
CA VAL A 66 -4.75 8.35 -1.73
C VAL A 66 -5.34 9.75 -1.78
N GLU A 67 -5.92 10.21 -0.68
CA GLU A 67 -6.53 11.55 -0.63
C GLU A 67 -5.50 12.67 -0.69
N SER A 68 -4.23 12.37 -0.39
CA SER A 68 -3.16 13.36 -0.48
C SER A 68 -2.68 13.57 -1.91
N LEU A 69 -3.06 12.70 -2.85
CA LEU A 69 -2.64 12.78 -4.24
C LEU A 69 -3.55 13.70 -5.03
N GLU A 70 -2.99 14.37 -6.04
CA GLU A 70 -3.76 15.31 -6.86
C GLU A 70 -4.87 14.65 -7.67
N GLU A 71 -4.63 13.42 -8.11
CA GLU A 71 -5.58 12.66 -8.92
C GLU A 71 -5.81 11.29 -8.29
N PRO A 72 -7.00 10.70 -8.47
CA PRO A 72 -7.23 9.32 -8.01
C PRO A 72 -6.23 8.38 -8.69
N PRO A 73 -5.49 7.58 -7.90
CA PRO A 73 -4.50 6.67 -8.47
C PRO A 73 -5.13 5.36 -8.90
N LEU A 74 -4.36 4.57 -9.66
CA LEU A 74 -4.65 3.16 -9.81
C LEU A 74 -4.24 2.45 -8.53
N LEU A 75 -4.94 1.39 -8.17
CA LEU A 75 -4.61 0.59 -6.99
C LEU A 75 -4.28 -0.83 -7.44
N LEU A 76 -3.17 -1.35 -6.97
CA LEU A 76 -2.77 -2.74 -7.27
C LEU A 76 -2.33 -3.39 -5.97
N GLY A 77 -2.92 -4.52 -5.64
CA GLY A 77 -2.64 -5.22 -4.40
C GLY A 77 -2.12 -6.64 -4.64
N HIS A 78 -1.38 -7.14 -3.66
CA HIS A 78 -0.89 -8.52 -3.64
C HIS A 78 -1.32 -9.17 -2.34
N SER A 79 -1.96 -10.34 -2.41
CA SER A 79 -2.43 -11.09 -1.24
C SER A 79 -3.37 -10.24 -0.37
N LEU A 80 -3.05 -9.99 0.89
CA LEU A 80 -3.83 -9.08 1.74
C LEU A 80 -4.03 -7.73 1.06
N GLY A 81 -3.01 -7.25 0.34
CA GLY A 81 -3.11 -5.99 -0.39
C GLY A 81 -4.24 -5.96 -1.40
N CYS A 82 -4.63 -7.11 -1.98
CA CYS A 82 -5.76 -7.17 -2.89
C CYS A 82 -7.07 -6.82 -2.18
N LEU A 83 -7.28 -7.34 -0.99
CA LEU A 83 -8.47 -7.02 -0.20
C LEU A 83 -8.45 -5.55 0.19
N LEU A 84 -7.30 -5.06 0.66
CA LEU A 84 -7.18 -3.66 1.06
C LEU A 84 -7.41 -2.71 -0.10
N ALA A 85 -6.92 -3.05 -1.30
CA ALA A 85 -7.14 -2.23 -2.49
C ALA A 85 -8.64 -2.06 -2.77
N GLN A 86 -9.41 -3.13 -2.64
CA GLN A 86 -10.85 -3.07 -2.85
C GLN A 86 -11.54 -2.21 -1.79
N MET A 87 -11.13 -2.35 -0.53
CA MET A 87 -11.68 -1.57 0.57
C MET A 87 -11.36 -0.08 0.42
N VAL A 88 -10.14 0.23 -0.03
CA VAL A 88 -9.75 1.62 -0.28
C VAL A 88 -10.53 2.20 -1.45
N ALA A 89 -10.69 1.42 -2.53
CA ALA A 89 -11.44 1.88 -3.70
C ALA A 89 -12.89 2.18 -3.37
N GLU A 90 -13.49 1.44 -2.44
CA GLU A 90 -14.86 1.69 -2.01
C GLU A 90 -15.00 3.03 -1.29
N ARG A 91 -13.95 3.48 -0.60
CA ARG A 91 -13.97 4.71 0.20
C ARG A 91 -13.42 5.94 -0.53
N THR A 92 -12.87 5.77 -1.73
CA THR A 92 -12.25 6.87 -2.50
C THR A 92 -12.87 6.96 -3.89
N PRO A 93 -12.79 8.16 -4.53
CA PRO A 93 -13.33 8.33 -5.88
C PRO A 93 -12.66 7.45 -6.94
#